data_e7287504b3a35824ee062e41eb33c65e
#
_entry.id   e7287504b3a35824ee062e41eb33c65e
#
_cell.length_a   1.000
_cell.length_b   1.000
_cell.length_c   1.000
_cell.angle_alpha   90.00
_cell.angle_beta   90.00
_cell.angle_gamma   90.00
#
_symmetry.space_group_name_H-M   'P 1'
#
loop_
_entity.id
_entity.type
_entity.pdbx_description
1 polymer ?
#
loop_
_entity_poly.entity_id
_entity_poly.type
_entity_poly.pdbx_seq_one_letter_code
_entity_poly.pdbx_strand_id
1 'polypeptide(L)'
;MVIMLYNIDFKKDRPFIESSNDELKLFSIDCFADGKLDLEIATLIFEELKLRKSSGSRKLLSEIKLKFSSVNHQPIKWLNKARLNIKKINKVDNKSKNLNSIYVILRDGYSKENLIYGAYVGQTSKTPEKRFFEHKSGIRSARGLQKYGLQVLRSLWPYGRVNSSKKLCYETKLHLNLQEVIPKVSGDVNCNELDKC
;
A
#
# COMPACT_ATOMS: atom_id res chain seq x y z
N MET A 1 -23.22 -6.81 -3.95
CA MET A 1 -22.62 -7.49 -2.79
C MET A 1 -21.70 -6.49 -2.09
N VAL A 2 -22.05 -6.09 -0.87
CA VAL A 2 -21.34 -5.06 -0.10
C VAL A 2 -19.98 -5.63 0.27
N ILE A 3 -18.92 -4.93 -0.13
CA ILE A 3 -17.57 -5.18 0.43
C ILE A 3 -17.73 -4.94 1.94
N MET A 4 -17.64 -5.99 2.75
CA MET A 4 -17.31 -5.77 4.15
C MET A 4 -15.96 -5.05 4.14
N LEU A 5 -15.97 -3.75 4.41
CA LEU A 5 -14.77 -3.00 4.75
C LEU A 5 -14.31 -3.60 6.08
N TYR A 6 -13.48 -4.63 5.97
CA TYR A 6 -12.84 -5.22 7.14
C TYR A 6 -12.11 -4.08 7.85
N ASN A 7 -12.40 -3.89 9.11
CA ASN A 7 -11.78 -2.85 9.93
C ASN A 7 -10.33 -3.25 10.23
N ILE A 8 -9.49 -3.27 9.17
CA ILE A 8 -8.09 -3.70 9.25
C ILE A 8 -7.29 -2.57 9.89
N ASP A 9 -6.74 -2.84 11.06
CA ASP A 9 -5.81 -1.93 11.70
C ASP A 9 -4.40 -2.07 11.10
N PHE A 10 -4.12 -1.29 10.08
CA PHE A 10 -2.80 -1.24 9.44
C PHE A 10 -1.67 -0.72 10.33
N LYS A 11 -1.95 -0.18 11.52
CA LYS A 11 -0.93 0.23 12.49
C LYS A 11 -0.32 -0.98 13.22
N LYS A 12 -1.06 -2.09 13.32
CA LYS A 12 -0.54 -3.35 13.87
C LYS A 12 0.54 -3.92 12.95
N ASP A 13 1.61 -4.51 13.50
CA ASP A 13 2.65 -5.20 12.71
C ASP A 13 2.07 -6.37 11.92
N ARG A 14 1.19 -7.11 12.56
CA ARG A 14 0.45 -8.24 11.99
C ARG A 14 -1.05 -7.92 12.00
N PRO A 15 -1.60 -7.26 10.96
CA PRO A 15 -3.00 -6.83 10.93
C PRO A 15 -4.00 -7.96 11.06
N PHE A 16 -3.60 -9.19 10.72
CA PHE A 16 -4.45 -10.39 10.68
C PHE A 16 -4.13 -11.41 11.78
N ILE A 17 -3.35 -11.04 12.81
CA ILE A 17 -2.94 -11.98 13.87
C ILE A 17 -4.12 -12.65 14.58
N GLU A 18 -5.22 -11.90 14.78
CA GLU A 18 -6.42 -12.35 15.49
C GLU A 18 -7.42 -13.07 14.58
N SER A 19 -7.26 -13.01 13.25
CA SER A 19 -8.18 -13.63 12.30
C SER A 19 -7.98 -15.15 12.25
N SER A 20 -9.08 -15.90 12.18
CA SER A 20 -9.05 -17.35 11.94
C SER A 20 -8.60 -17.68 10.50
N ASN A 21 -8.23 -18.92 10.23
CA ASN A 21 -7.89 -19.34 8.87
C ASN A 21 -9.11 -19.27 7.92
N ASP A 22 -10.32 -19.48 8.43
CA ASP A 22 -11.55 -19.38 7.61
C ASP A 22 -11.83 -17.93 7.23
N GLU A 23 -11.65 -16.97 8.15
CA GLU A 23 -11.75 -15.55 7.84
C GLU A 23 -10.68 -15.15 6.81
N LEU A 24 -9.43 -15.59 6.97
CA LEU A 24 -8.36 -15.31 6.00
C LEU A 24 -8.65 -15.88 4.62
N LYS A 25 -9.31 -17.05 4.57
CA LYS A 25 -9.76 -17.65 3.31
C LYS A 25 -10.82 -16.78 2.64
N LEU A 26 -11.83 -16.32 3.37
CA LEU A 26 -12.86 -15.41 2.85
C LEU A 26 -12.24 -14.11 2.35
N PHE A 27 -11.37 -13.47 3.13
CA PHE A 27 -10.67 -12.26 2.73
C PHE A 27 -9.85 -12.47 1.46
N SER A 28 -9.16 -13.63 1.37
CA SER A 28 -8.38 -13.94 0.16
C SER A 28 -9.26 -14.13 -1.09
N ILE A 29 -10.48 -14.64 -0.95
CA ILE A 29 -11.43 -14.76 -2.06
C ILE A 29 -11.81 -13.37 -2.56
N ASP A 30 -12.15 -12.46 -1.64
CA ASP A 30 -12.51 -11.08 -1.99
C ASP A 30 -11.37 -10.31 -2.66
N CYS A 31 -10.11 -10.56 -2.25
CA CYS A 31 -8.94 -9.91 -2.85
C CYS A 31 -8.74 -10.23 -4.34
N PHE A 32 -9.21 -11.39 -4.80
CA PHE A 32 -9.06 -11.87 -6.17
C PHE A 32 -10.41 -12.00 -6.91
N ALA A 33 -11.48 -11.41 -6.37
CA ALA A 33 -12.78 -11.40 -7.03
C ALA A 33 -12.74 -10.58 -8.32
N ASP A 34 -13.59 -10.95 -9.29
CA ASP A 34 -13.65 -10.32 -10.61
C ASP A 34 -13.78 -8.78 -10.51
N GLY A 35 -12.89 -8.09 -11.21
CA GLY A 35 -12.83 -6.63 -11.22
C GLY A 35 -12.29 -5.98 -9.93
N LYS A 36 -11.81 -6.78 -8.96
CA LYS A 36 -11.29 -6.29 -7.67
C LYS A 36 -10.02 -7.03 -7.30
N LEU A 37 -8.89 -6.50 -7.71
CA LEU A 37 -7.60 -7.04 -7.29
C LEU A 37 -7.04 -6.19 -6.15
N ASP A 38 -6.92 -6.77 -4.94
CA ASP A 38 -6.29 -6.13 -3.79
C ASP A 38 -5.00 -6.87 -3.41
N LEU A 39 -3.91 -6.52 -4.09
CA LEU A 39 -2.59 -7.13 -3.88
C LEU A 39 -2.02 -6.82 -2.49
N GLU A 40 -2.39 -5.68 -1.89
CA GLU A 40 -1.94 -5.30 -0.56
C GLU A 40 -2.48 -6.27 0.49
N ILE A 41 -3.80 -6.43 0.55
CA ILE A 41 -4.45 -7.32 1.52
C ILE A 41 -4.05 -8.76 1.26
N ALA A 42 -4.06 -9.21 0.01
CA ALA A 42 -3.62 -10.56 -0.36
C ALA A 42 -2.17 -10.84 0.10
N THR A 43 -1.25 -9.87 -0.02
CA THR A 43 0.12 -9.98 0.46
C THR A 43 0.18 -10.08 1.98
N LEU A 44 -0.58 -9.25 2.71
CA LEU A 44 -0.58 -9.27 4.17
C LEU A 44 -1.14 -10.59 4.73
N ILE A 45 -2.18 -11.14 4.10
CA ILE A 45 -2.71 -12.47 4.43
C ILE A 45 -1.67 -13.56 4.15
N PHE A 46 -1.02 -13.50 2.98
CA PHE A 46 0.02 -14.44 2.58
C PHE A 46 1.17 -14.47 3.61
N GLU A 47 1.66 -13.30 4.05
CA GLU A 47 2.73 -13.20 5.04
C GLU A 47 2.28 -13.69 6.42
N GLU A 48 1.03 -13.40 6.83
CA GLU A 48 0.45 -13.92 8.08
C GLU A 48 0.41 -15.46 8.08
N LEU A 49 -0.05 -16.08 7.00
CA LEU A 49 -0.12 -17.55 6.87
C LEU A 49 1.26 -18.21 6.89
N LYS A 50 2.30 -17.57 6.36
CA LYS A 50 3.70 -18.05 6.46
C LYS A 50 4.16 -18.15 7.92
N LEU A 51 3.71 -17.23 8.78
CA LEU A 51 4.10 -17.20 10.19
C LEU A 51 3.39 -18.28 11.03
N ARG A 52 2.19 -18.70 10.64
CA ARG A 52 1.33 -19.61 11.44
C ARG A 52 1.80 -21.06 11.51
N LYS A 53 2.55 -21.55 10.54
CA LYS A 53 3.13 -22.92 10.48
C LYS A 53 2.16 -24.10 10.63
N SER A 54 0.83 -23.90 10.79
CA SER A 54 -0.16 -24.98 10.91
C SER A 54 -0.42 -25.67 9.56
N SER A 55 -0.98 -26.89 9.58
CA SER A 55 -1.34 -27.61 8.35
C SER A 55 -2.38 -26.85 7.51
N GLY A 56 -3.42 -26.31 8.17
CA GLY A 56 -4.46 -25.51 7.53
C GLY A 56 -3.89 -24.23 6.89
N SER A 57 -2.99 -23.54 7.60
CA SER A 57 -2.31 -22.34 7.05
C SER A 57 -1.46 -22.68 5.85
N ARG A 58 -0.75 -23.82 5.84
CA ARG A 58 0.06 -24.25 4.68
C ARG A 58 -0.78 -24.56 3.45
N LYS A 59 -1.95 -25.21 3.65
CA LYS A 59 -2.89 -25.47 2.55
C LYS A 59 -3.42 -24.15 1.96
N LEU A 60 -3.91 -23.24 2.80
CA LEU A 60 -4.42 -21.95 2.37
C LEU A 60 -3.32 -21.08 1.69
N LEU A 61 -2.10 -21.13 2.20
CA LEU A 61 -0.95 -20.46 1.59
C LEU A 61 -0.70 -20.93 0.14
N SER A 62 -0.84 -22.25 -0.10
CA SER A 62 -0.70 -22.82 -1.45
C SER A 62 -1.84 -22.36 -2.38
N GLU A 63 -3.07 -22.30 -1.87
CA GLU A 63 -4.23 -21.78 -2.60
C GLU A 63 -4.03 -20.30 -3.01
N ILE A 64 -3.54 -19.46 -2.10
CA ILE A 64 -3.27 -18.04 -2.39
C ILE A 64 -2.13 -17.88 -3.41
N LYS A 65 -1.08 -18.72 -3.35
CA LYS A 65 -0.02 -18.73 -4.38
C LYS A 65 -0.59 -18.97 -5.77
N LEU A 66 -1.47 -19.95 -5.92
CA LEU A 66 -2.13 -20.24 -7.19
C LEU A 66 -2.97 -19.06 -7.67
N LYS A 67 -3.70 -18.39 -6.76
CA LYS A 67 -4.48 -17.18 -7.10
C LYS A 67 -3.59 -16.04 -7.59
N PHE A 68 -2.45 -15.77 -6.95
CA PHE A 68 -1.49 -14.78 -7.47
C PHE A 68 -1.03 -15.13 -8.89
N SER A 69 -0.70 -16.40 -9.13
CA SER A 69 -0.25 -16.86 -10.45
C SER A 69 -1.36 -16.73 -11.50
N SER A 70 -2.61 -17.06 -11.17
CA SER A 70 -3.75 -16.99 -12.11
C SER A 70 -4.05 -15.58 -12.60
N VAL A 71 -3.73 -14.56 -11.80
CA VAL A 71 -3.88 -13.14 -12.18
C VAL A 71 -2.57 -12.50 -12.68
N ASN A 72 -1.54 -13.32 -12.90
CA ASN A 72 -0.20 -12.88 -13.34
C ASN A 72 0.42 -11.82 -12.41
N HIS A 73 0.26 -12.01 -11.10
CA HIS A 73 0.84 -11.17 -10.06
C HIS A 73 1.60 -12.01 -9.03
N GLN A 74 2.27 -11.36 -8.09
CA GLN A 74 2.95 -12.00 -6.96
C GLN A 74 2.78 -11.15 -5.69
N PRO A 75 3.05 -11.73 -4.50
CA PRO A 75 3.08 -10.95 -3.25
C PRO A 75 4.09 -9.81 -3.32
N ILE A 76 3.76 -8.68 -2.72
CA ILE A 76 4.61 -7.48 -2.66
C ILE A 76 5.72 -7.73 -1.64
N LYS A 77 6.87 -8.24 -2.09
CA LYS A 77 7.97 -8.74 -1.23
C LYS A 77 8.48 -7.74 -0.21
N TRP A 78 8.44 -6.46 -0.51
CA TRP A 78 8.94 -5.39 0.35
C TRP A 78 7.89 -4.79 1.29
N LEU A 79 6.59 -5.16 1.15
CA LEU A 79 5.49 -4.47 1.84
C LEU A 79 5.65 -4.44 3.37
N ASN A 80 5.90 -5.58 4.01
CA ASN A 80 6.06 -5.64 5.46
C ASN A 80 7.27 -4.84 5.94
N LYS A 81 8.39 -4.90 5.22
CA LYS A 81 9.59 -4.13 5.54
C LYS A 81 9.34 -2.63 5.40
N ALA A 82 8.61 -2.21 4.36
CA ALA A 82 8.21 -0.82 4.18
C ALA A 82 7.27 -0.34 5.30
N ARG A 83 6.28 -1.15 5.69
CA ARG A 83 5.37 -0.86 6.82
C ARG A 83 6.12 -0.65 8.14
N LEU A 84 7.13 -1.48 8.42
CA LEU A 84 7.97 -1.31 9.61
C LEU A 84 8.83 -0.04 9.52
N ASN A 85 9.36 0.26 8.34
CA ASN A 85 10.24 1.42 8.16
C ASN A 85 9.50 2.75 8.35
N ILE A 86 8.28 2.89 7.84
CA ILE A 86 7.50 4.13 8.00
C ILE A 86 7.14 4.46 9.45
N LYS A 87 7.18 3.49 10.38
CA LYS A 87 6.98 3.74 11.82
C LYS A 87 8.05 4.65 12.43
N LYS A 88 9.17 4.81 11.76
CA LYS A 88 10.21 5.79 12.13
C LYS A 88 9.76 7.24 11.89
N ILE A 89 8.71 7.45 11.06
CA ILE A 89 8.15 8.77 10.84
C ILE A 89 7.34 9.17 12.08
N ASN A 90 7.71 10.31 12.69
CA ASN A 90 7.05 10.82 13.88
C ASN A 90 5.54 11.05 13.67
N LYS A 91 4.80 11.10 14.78
CA LYS A 91 3.37 11.40 14.75
C LYS A 91 3.09 12.68 13.98
N VAL A 92 2.05 12.64 13.17
CA VAL A 92 1.61 13.73 12.31
C VAL A 92 0.75 14.72 13.12
N ASP A 93 1.00 16.01 12.96
CA ASP A 93 0.15 17.05 13.53
C ASP A 93 -1.09 17.27 12.64
N ASN A 94 -2.27 16.94 13.17
CA ASN A 94 -3.56 17.01 12.47
C ASN A 94 -4.45 18.18 12.95
N LYS A 95 -3.93 19.15 13.70
CA LYS A 95 -4.74 20.22 14.31
C LYS A 95 -5.26 21.29 13.33
N SER A 96 -4.95 21.22 12.05
CA SER A 96 -5.36 22.20 11.05
C SER A 96 -6.70 21.87 10.41
N LYS A 97 -7.43 22.90 9.97
CA LYS A 97 -8.65 22.76 9.14
C LYS A 97 -8.29 22.40 7.68
N ASN A 98 -7.13 22.86 7.20
CA ASN A 98 -6.67 22.59 5.84
C ASN A 98 -5.77 21.36 5.82
N LEU A 99 -6.30 20.23 5.41
CA LEU A 99 -5.63 18.93 5.46
C LEU A 99 -5.43 18.35 4.06
N ASN A 100 -4.23 17.78 3.85
CA ASN A 100 -3.89 16.98 2.67
C ASN A 100 -3.70 15.50 3.06
N SER A 101 -4.06 14.61 2.15
CA SER A 101 -3.70 13.20 2.25
C SER A 101 -2.33 12.97 1.61
N ILE A 102 -1.44 12.25 2.31
CA ILE A 102 -0.27 11.64 1.71
C ILE A 102 -0.67 10.22 1.29
N TYR A 103 -0.22 9.74 0.14
CA TYR A 103 -0.61 8.43 -0.35
C TYR A 103 0.54 7.75 -1.10
N VAL A 104 0.46 6.43 -1.14
CA VAL A 104 1.39 5.58 -1.88
C VAL A 104 0.60 4.75 -2.88
N ILE A 105 1.04 4.73 -4.14
CA ILE A 105 0.49 3.88 -5.19
C ILE A 105 1.49 2.76 -5.48
N LEU A 106 1.00 1.52 -5.45
CA LEU A 106 1.73 0.38 -5.99
C LEU A 106 1.90 0.55 -7.48
N ARG A 107 3.10 0.39 -7.97
CA ARG A 107 3.44 0.58 -9.37
C ARG A 107 4.15 -0.63 -9.95
N ASP A 108 3.73 -1.03 -11.14
CA ASP A 108 4.35 -2.05 -11.96
C ASP A 108 5.26 -1.43 -13.05
N GLY A 109 5.78 -2.25 -13.94
CA GLY A 109 6.48 -1.83 -15.16
C GLY A 109 7.94 -1.46 -14.98
N TYR A 110 8.57 -1.81 -13.85
CA TYR A 110 10.00 -1.60 -13.64
C TYR A 110 10.89 -2.74 -14.13
N SER A 111 10.34 -3.95 -14.29
CA SER A 111 11.01 -5.08 -14.92
C SER A 111 9.97 -5.98 -15.56
N LYS A 112 10.20 -6.37 -16.84
CA LYS A 112 9.32 -7.30 -17.54
C LYS A 112 9.51 -8.74 -17.05
N GLU A 113 10.70 -9.08 -16.57
CA GLU A 113 11.07 -10.46 -16.26
C GLU A 113 10.84 -10.86 -14.80
N ASN A 114 10.83 -9.90 -13.87
CA ASN A 114 10.86 -10.20 -12.43
C ASN A 114 9.64 -9.71 -11.64
N LEU A 115 8.61 -9.17 -12.27
CA LEU A 115 7.42 -8.59 -11.61
C LEU A 115 7.83 -7.72 -10.39
N ILE A 116 8.85 -6.86 -10.58
CA ILE A 116 9.32 -6.00 -9.51
C ILE A 116 8.37 -4.83 -9.38
N TYR A 117 7.65 -4.80 -8.27
CA TYR A 117 6.84 -3.66 -7.91
C TYR A 117 7.70 -2.55 -7.32
N GLY A 118 7.37 -1.32 -7.70
CA GLY A 118 7.83 -0.13 -7.03
C GLY A 118 6.68 0.65 -6.43
N ALA A 119 6.97 1.87 -5.99
CA ALA A 119 5.97 2.76 -5.41
C ALA A 119 6.02 4.15 -6.03
N TYR A 120 4.90 4.84 -5.98
CA TYR A 120 4.81 6.28 -6.20
C TYR A 120 4.28 6.92 -4.92
N VAL A 121 4.95 7.95 -4.43
CA VAL A 121 4.52 8.76 -3.30
C VAL A 121 3.96 10.07 -3.82
N GLY A 122 2.84 10.51 -3.26
CA GLY A 122 2.19 11.76 -3.65
C GLY A 122 1.35 12.34 -2.52
N GLN A 123 0.87 13.56 -2.75
CA GLN A 123 -0.03 14.25 -1.84
C GLN A 123 -1.24 14.81 -2.59
N THR A 124 -2.36 15.00 -1.89
CA THR A 124 -3.60 15.53 -2.47
C THR A 124 -4.49 16.16 -1.42
N SER A 125 -5.27 17.17 -1.81
CA SER A 125 -6.39 17.68 -0.99
C SER A 125 -7.64 16.80 -1.05
N LYS A 126 -7.68 15.83 -1.98
CA LYS A 126 -8.76 14.85 -2.18
C LYS A 126 -8.50 13.58 -1.39
N THR A 127 -9.38 12.58 -1.52
CA THR A 127 -9.06 11.22 -1.04
C THR A 127 -8.01 10.57 -1.96
N PRO A 128 -7.15 9.68 -1.43
CA PRO A 128 -6.17 8.94 -2.22
C PRO A 128 -6.80 8.18 -3.40
N GLU A 129 -7.97 7.57 -3.18
CA GLU A 129 -8.70 6.78 -4.18
C GLU A 129 -9.18 7.68 -5.33
N LYS A 130 -9.77 8.86 -5.00
CA LYS A 130 -10.18 9.83 -6.01
C LYS A 130 -9.00 10.34 -6.82
N ARG A 131 -7.87 10.61 -6.16
CA ARG A 131 -6.65 11.04 -6.83
C ARG A 131 -6.06 9.93 -7.70
N PHE A 132 -6.09 8.69 -7.24
CA PHE A 132 -5.66 7.53 -8.03
C PHE A 132 -6.52 7.35 -9.29
N PHE A 133 -7.84 7.48 -9.17
CA PHE A 133 -8.74 7.45 -10.32
C PHE A 133 -8.38 8.54 -11.35
N GLU A 134 -8.08 9.78 -10.91
CA GLU A 134 -7.62 10.85 -11.79
C GLU A 134 -6.33 10.49 -12.51
N HIS A 135 -5.36 9.87 -11.81
CA HIS A 135 -4.15 9.36 -12.42
C HIS A 135 -4.43 8.32 -13.51
N LYS A 136 -5.33 7.39 -13.26
CA LYS A 136 -5.75 6.36 -14.23
C LYS A 136 -6.47 6.96 -15.43
N SER A 137 -7.23 8.02 -15.24
CA SER A 137 -7.92 8.76 -16.30
C SER A 137 -7.01 9.74 -17.07
N GLY A 138 -5.74 9.86 -16.71
CA GLY A 138 -4.79 10.78 -17.34
C GLY A 138 -4.91 12.23 -16.84
N ILE A 139 -5.82 12.54 -15.92
CA ILE A 139 -6.02 13.90 -15.40
C ILE A 139 -4.86 14.28 -14.48
N ARG A 140 -3.99 15.21 -14.92
CA ARG A 140 -2.78 15.62 -14.21
C ARG A 140 -2.01 14.41 -13.66
N SER A 141 -1.91 13.36 -14.47
CA SER A 141 -1.28 12.11 -14.08
C SER A 141 0.22 12.28 -13.95
N ALA A 142 0.78 11.78 -12.86
CA ALA A 142 2.23 11.64 -12.77
C ALA A 142 2.73 10.62 -13.82
N ARG A 143 3.95 10.82 -14.31
CA ARG A 143 4.53 10.03 -15.41
C ARG A 143 4.42 8.52 -15.17
N GLY A 144 3.70 7.86 -16.05
CA GLY A 144 3.55 6.41 -16.07
C GLY A 144 2.48 5.85 -15.11
N LEU A 145 1.84 6.64 -14.23
CA LEU A 145 0.81 6.12 -13.32
C LEU A 145 -0.46 5.69 -14.06
N GLN A 146 -0.83 6.36 -15.15
CA GLN A 146 -1.97 5.97 -15.97
C GLN A 146 -1.84 4.52 -16.43
N LYS A 147 -0.65 4.12 -16.90
CA LYS A 147 -0.39 2.78 -17.43
C LYS A 147 -0.03 1.78 -16.33
N TYR A 148 0.86 2.15 -15.42
CA TYR A 148 1.53 1.22 -14.51
C TYR A 148 1.08 1.32 -13.04
N GLY A 149 0.25 2.30 -12.66
CA GLY A 149 -0.35 2.36 -11.35
C GLY A 149 -1.36 1.22 -11.15
N LEU A 150 -1.22 0.43 -10.07
CA LEU A 150 -2.05 -0.72 -9.80
C LEU A 150 -3.13 -0.43 -8.75
N GLN A 151 -2.75 0.08 -7.60
CA GLN A 151 -3.66 0.40 -6.50
C GLN A 151 -3.03 1.35 -5.49
N VAL A 152 -3.85 1.97 -4.65
CA VAL A 152 -3.40 2.71 -3.46
C VAL A 152 -3.01 1.72 -2.37
N LEU A 153 -1.85 1.93 -1.73
CA LEU A 153 -1.38 1.16 -0.59
C LEU A 153 -1.76 1.86 0.72
N ARG A 154 -2.80 1.36 1.38
CA ARG A 154 -3.38 1.95 2.59
C ARG A 154 -2.51 1.76 3.83
N SER A 155 -1.73 0.68 3.87
CA SER A 155 -0.87 0.35 5.00
C SER A 155 0.42 1.16 5.04
N LEU A 156 0.77 1.89 3.98
CA LEU A 156 2.01 2.66 3.91
C LEU A 156 1.84 4.14 4.32
N TRP A 157 0.64 4.56 4.67
CA TRP A 157 0.40 5.85 5.33
C TRP A 157 -0.78 5.76 6.30
N PRO A 158 -0.62 5.09 7.47
CA PRO A 158 -1.71 4.87 8.43
C PRO A 158 -2.01 6.10 9.30
N TYR A 159 -1.40 7.25 9.03
CA TYR A 159 -1.48 8.44 9.89
C TYR A 159 -2.60 9.41 9.51
N GLY A 160 -3.34 9.10 8.44
CA GLY A 160 -4.44 9.95 7.96
C GLY A 160 -3.96 11.18 7.21
N ARG A 161 -4.60 12.34 7.46
CA ARG A 161 -4.34 13.59 6.75
C ARG A 161 -3.36 14.47 7.52
N VAL A 162 -2.58 15.27 6.79
CA VAL A 162 -1.55 16.18 7.33
C VAL A 162 -1.94 17.64 7.07
N ASN A 163 -1.42 18.55 7.88
CA ASN A 163 -1.56 19.98 7.63
C ASN A 163 -0.99 20.34 6.24
N SER A 164 -1.75 21.12 5.46
CA SER A 164 -1.38 21.51 4.10
C SER A 164 -0.05 22.28 4.02
N SER A 165 0.32 23.02 5.06
CA SER A 165 1.62 23.71 5.13
C SER A 165 2.81 22.76 5.28
N LYS A 166 2.57 21.54 5.83
CA LYS A 166 3.61 20.53 6.06
C LYS A 166 3.56 19.35 5.08
N LYS A 167 2.66 19.40 4.09
CA LYS A 167 2.42 18.30 3.16
C LYS A 167 3.67 17.85 2.40
N LEU A 168 4.48 18.80 1.90
CA LEU A 168 5.70 18.50 1.16
C LEU A 168 6.78 17.87 2.04
N CYS A 169 6.89 18.31 3.30
CA CYS A 169 7.79 17.70 4.25
C CYS A 169 7.43 16.23 4.52
N TYR A 170 6.16 15.94 4.82
CA TYR A 170 5.74 14.56 5.08
C TYR A 170 5.82 13.68 3.81
N GLU A 171 5.50 14.22 2.63
CA GLU A 171 5.68 13.54 1.35
C GLU A 171 7.15 13.16 1.15
N THR A 172 8.08 14.10 1.34
CA THR A 172 9.52 13.87 1.23
C THR A 172 10.02 12.88 2.26
N LYS A 173 9.63 13.00 3.55
CA LYS A 173 9.99 12.04 4.60
C LYS A 173 9.53 10.64 4.26
N LEU A 174 8.29 10.48 3.80
CA LEU A 174 7.76 9.18 3.40
C LEU A 174 8.54 8.62 2.20
N HIS A 175 8.79 9.45 1.18
CA HIS A 175 9.54 9.05 -0.01
C HIS A 175 10.92 8.51 0.37
N LEU A 176 11.71 9.27 1.12
CA LEU A 176 13.06 8.87 1.54
C LEU A 176 13.05 7.59 2.40
N ASN A 177 12.10 7.48 3.34
CA ASN A 177 11.94 6.29 4.15
C ASN A 177 11.64 5.04 3.31
N LEU A 178 10.80 5.17 2.29
CA LEU A 178 10.44 4.06 1.40
C LEU A 178 11.58 3.70 0.45
N GLN A 179 12.41 4.64 0.04
CA GLN A 179 13.60 4.37 -0.80
C GLN A 179 14.61 3.43 -0.15
N GLU A 180 14.67 3.37 1.19
CA GLU A 180 15.56 2.45 1.91
C GLU A 180 15.20 0.96 1.68
N VAL A 181 13.96 0.67 1.32
CA VAL A 181 13.42 -0.71 1.33
C VAL A 181 12.70 -1.12 0.04
N ILE A 182 12.26 -0.16 -0.76
CA ILE A 182 11.55 -0.40 -2.02
C ILE A 182 12.53 -0.23 -3.19
N PRO A 183 12.63 -1.17 -4.12
CA PRO A 183 13.59 -1.14 -5.22
C PRO A 183 13.49 0.12 -6.09
N LYS A 184 12.29 0.66 -6.23
CA LYS A 184 12.06 1.89 -7.00
C LYS A 184 10.93 2.70 -6.38
N VAL A 185 11.23 3.91 -5.94
CA VAL A 185 10.26 4.91 -5.50
C VAL A 185 10.28 6.09 -6.45
N SER A 186 9.12 6.61 -6.78
CA SER A 186 8.93 7.81 -7.61
C SER A 186 7.98 8.78 -6.89
N GLY A 187 7.99 10.04 -7.29
CA GLY A 187 7.28 11.13 -6.65
C GLY A 187 8.21 12.34 -6.48
N ASP A 188 7.67 13.42 -6.00
CA ASP A 188 8.46 14.64 -5.78
C ASP A 188 9.21 14.57 -4.44
N VAL A 189 10.48 15.00 -4.45
CA VAL A 189 11.33 15.09 -3.26
C VAL A 189 11.83 16.52 -3.15
N ASN A 190 11.55 17.16 -2.03
CA ASN A 190 12.07 18.49 -1.73
C ASN A 190 12.77 18.49 -0.37
N CYS A 191 14.09 18.26 -0.38
CA CYS A 191 14.89 18.17 0.85
C CYS A 191 14.89 19.47 1.66
N ASN A 192 14.68 20.64 1.05
CA ASN A 192 14.59 21.93 1.74
C ASN A 192 13.35 22.03 2.66
N GLU A 193 12.41 21.12 2.54
CA GLU A 193 11.20 21.07 3.35
C GLU A 193 11.32 20.18 4.60
N LEU A 194 12.41 19.40 4.72
CA LEU A 194 12.54 18.40 5.80
C LEU A 194 12.55 19.00 7.20
N ASP A 195 13.10 20.19 7.35
CA ASP A 195 13.21 20.88 8.65
C ASP A 195 11.88 21.53 9.09
N LYS A 196 10.86 21.54 8.23
CA LYS A 196 9.57 22.20 8.48
C LYS A 196 8.56 21.30 9.22
N CYS A 197 8.88 20.06 9.47
CA CYS A 197 8.09 19.11 10.26
C CYS A 197 8.95 18.39 11.32
#